data_4e92915d0b075adb9bfeb45e0bec0d85
#
_entry.id   4e92915d0b075adb9bfeb45e0bec0d85
#
_cell.length_a   1.000
_cell.length_b   1.000
_cell.length_c   1.000
_cell.angle_alpha   90.00
_cell.angle_beta   90.00
_cell.angle_gamma   90.00
#
_symmetry.space_group_name_H-M   'P 1'
#
loop_
_entity.id
_entity.type
_entity.pdbx_description
1 polymer ?
#
loop_
_entity_poly.entity_id
_entity_poly.type
_entity_poly.pdbx_seq_one_letter_code
_entity_poly.pdbx_strand_id
1 'polypeptide(L)'
;MLFRSIQNGDEALFKYTKEFDGSLIDSSNVLISKKIRESYKNKADINVLQSFKVAIQNITKYHEKQKPQNYEIIEDGAKTSSIWKPIQSVGLYVPGGNAVYPSSLIMNAIPAKVAGVERIVVVTPSQSGSLNPYILALLNELNIKEVYQIGGAHAIAALA
;
A
#
# COMPACT_ATOMS: atom_id res chain seq x y z
N MET A 1 17.74 3.86 -14.40
CA MET A 1 16.32 3.54 -14.22
C MET A 1 15.52 4.79 -13.79
N LEU A 2 15.77 5.39 -12.64
CA LEU A 2 15.07 6.61 -12.15
C LEU A 2 15.03 7.75 -13.19
N PHE A 3 16.15 8.14 -13.79
CA PHE A 3 16.20 9.21 -14.79
C PHE A 3 15.31 8.95 -16.01
N ARG A 4 15.23 7.72 -16.48
CA ARG A 4 14.39 7.37 -17.63
C ARG A 4 12.91 7.35 -17.29
N SER A 5 12.54 7.00 -16.06
CA SER A 5 11.15 7.08 -15.60
C SER A 5 10.67 8.52 -15.47
N ILE A 6 11.54 9.45 -15.03
CA ILE A 6 11.22 10.88 -14.99
C ILE A 6 11.02 11.45 -16.40
N GLN A 7 11.85 11.03 -17.38
CA GLN A 7 11.80 11.54 -18.75
C GLN A 7 10.67 10.95 -19.59
N ASN A 8 10.40 9.64 -19.43
CA ASN A 8 9.50 8.88 -20.32
C ASN A 8 8.20 8.43 -19.60
N GLY A 9 8.02 8.82 -18.32
CA GLY A 9 6.77 8.57 -17.57
C GLY A 9 6.32 7.12 -17.60
N ASP A 10 5.04 6.92 -17.90
CA ASP A 10 4.37 5.62 -17.89
C ASP A 10 4.94 4.62 -18.91
N GLU A 11 5.45 5.10 -20.06
CA GLU A 11 6.07 4.21 -21.06
C GLU A 11 7.29 3.49 -20.49
N ALA A 12 8.13 4.20 -19.75
CA ALA A 12 9.28 3.58 -19.08
C ALA A 12 8.83 2.61 -17.99
N LEU A 13 7.78 2.96 -17.23
CA LEU A 13 7.20 2.12 -16.21
C LEU A 13 6.74 0.78 -16.79
N PHE A 14 5.92 0.82 -17.83
CA PHE A 14 5.39 -0.38 -18.50
C PHE A 14 6.50 -1.22 -19.17
N LYS A 15 7.49 -0.57 -19.79
CA LYS A 15 8.65 -1.25 -20.34
C LYS A 15 9.42 -2.04 -19.29
N TYR A 16 9.73 -1.42 -18.15
CA TYR A 16 10.47 -2.09 -17.07
C TYR A 16 9.63 -3.19 -16.39
N THR A 17 8.33 -3.00 -16.23
CA THR A 17 7.43 -4.04 -15.71
C THR A 17 7.44 -5.27 -16.63
N LYS A 18 7.40 -5.07 -17.93
CA LYS A 18 7.53 -6.17 -18.90
C LYS A 18 8.89 -6.86 -18.83
N GLU A 19 9.96 -6.07 -18.71
CA GLU A 19 11.35 -6.58 -18.71
C GLU A 19 11.67 -7.39 -17.45
N PHE A 20 11.22 -6.93 -16.26
CA PHE A 20 11.61 -7.52 -14.98
C PHE A 20 10.56 -8.43 -14.38
N ASP A 21 9.28 -8.13 -14.54
CA ASP A 21 8.18 -8.90 -13.94
C ASP A 21 7.50 -9.83 -14.94
N GLY A 22 7.88 -9.75 -16.24
CA GLY A 22 7.28 -10.54 -17.33
C GLY A 22 5.79 -10.23 -17.57
N SER A 23 5.28 -9.13 -17.00
CA SER A 23 3.88 -8.76 -17.06
C SER A 23 3.62 -7.69 -18.11
N LEU A 24 2.62 -7.91 -18.97
CA LEU A 24 2.18 -6.94 -19.96
C LEU A 24 1.19 -5.97 -19.30
N ILE A 25 1.69 -4.81 -18.92
CA ILE A 25 0.94 -3.76 -18.24
C ILE A 25 0.87 -2.52 -19.14
N ASP A 26 -0.28 -1.87 -19.14
CA ASP A 26 -0.55 -0.60 -19.81
C ASP A 26 -1.51 0.26 -18.98
N SER A 27 -1.88 1.43 -19.49
CA SER A 27 -2.79 2.36 -18.80
C SER A 27 -4.19 1.79 -18.53
N SER A 28 -4.62 0.78 -19.27
CA SER A 28 -5.94 0.17 -19.11
C SER A 28 -6.00 -0.87 -18.00
N ASN A 29 -4.87 -1.49 -17.66
CA ASN A 29 -4.80 -2.61 -16.72
C ASN A 29 -3.88 -2.38 -15.52
N VAL A 30 -3.05 -1.33 -15.49
CA VAL A 30 -2.12 -1.06 -14.39
C VAL A 30 -2.85 -0.90 -13.04
N LEU A 31 -4.03 -0.28 -13.03
CA LEU A 31 -4.87 -0.13 -11.85
C LEU A 31 -5.72 -1.38 -11.62
N ILE A 32 -5.55 -2.02 -10.47
CA ILE A 32 -6.36 -3.17 -10.06
C ILE A 32 -7.74 -2.69 -9.61
N SER A 33 -8.72 -2.78 -10.49
CA SER A 33 -10.07 -2.31 -10.22
C SER A 33 -10.73 -3.08 -9.05
N LYS A 34 -11.74 -2.45 -8.41
CA LYS A 34 -12.53 -3.09 -7.36
C LYS A 34 -13.15 -4.42 -7.87
N LYS A 35 -13.64 -4.46 -9.10
CA LYS A 35 -14.22 -5.66 -9.72
C LYS A 35 -13.22 -6.82 -9.77
N ILE A 36 -11.97 -6.55 -10.15
CA ILE A 36 -10.91 -7.57 -10.16
C ILE A 36 -10.67 -8.07 -8.73
N ARG A 37 -10.51 -7.18 -7.75
CA ARG A 37 -10.27 -7.58 -6.35
C ARG A 37 -11.41 -8.42 -5.78
N GLU A 38 -12.65 -8.10 -6.09
CA GLU A 38 -13.84 -8.85 -5.66
C GLU A 38 -13.92 -10.23 -6.31
N SER A 39 -13.48 -10.40 -7.56
CA SER A 39 -13.50 -11.70 -8.25
C SER A 39 -12.55 -12.73 -7.60
N TYR A 40 -11.59 -12.27 -6.79
CA TYR A 40 -10.66 -13.15 -6.06
C TYR A 40 -11.13 -13.48 -4.62
N LYS A 41 -12.24 -12.90 -4.15
CA LYS A 41 -12.72 -13.05 -2.78
C LYS A 41 -12.89 -14.53 -2.36
N ASN A 42 -13.37 -15.37 -3.27
CA ASN A 42 -13.60 -16.78 -2.99
C ASN A 42 -12.39 -17.69 -3.26
N LYS A 43 -11.24 -17.12 -3.65
CA LYS A 43 -10.00 -17.86 -3.92
C LYS A 43 -9.07 -17.96 -2.71
N ALA A 44 -9.35 -17.23 -1.64
CA ALA A 44 -8.56 -17.25 -0.42
C ALA A 44 -9.25 -18.11 0.65
N ASP A 45 -8.46 -18.88 1.39
CA ASP A 45 -8.94 -19.72 2.50
C ASP A 45 -9.52 -18.85 3.62
N ILE A 46 -10.74 -19.18 4.06
CA ILE A 46 -11.47 -18.40 5.08
C ILE A 46 -10.74 -18.37 6.43
N ASN A 47 -10.06 -19.46 6.81
CA ASN A 47 -9.33 -19.53 8.08
C ASN A 47 -8.11 -18.61 8.06
N VAL A 48 -7.43 -18.51 6.91
CA VAL A 48 -6.33 -17.57 6.73
C VAL A 48 -6.84 -16.13 6.79
N LEU A 49 -7.98 -15.83 6.16
CA LEU A 49 -8.60 -14.50 6.24
C LEU A 49 -9.00 -14.13 7.67
N GLN A 50 -9.48 -15.10 8.45
CA GLN A 50 -9.79 -14.87 9.87
C GLN A 50 -8.53 -14.55 10.68
N SER A 51 -7.43 -15.25 10.42
CA SER A 51 -6.13 -14.98 11.05
C SER A 51 -5.62 -13.56 10.71
N PHE A 52 -5.83 -13.10 9.48
CA PHE A 52 -5.49 -11.72 9.10
C PHE A 52 -6.31 -10.69 9.87
N LYS A 53 -7.62 -10.93 10.11
CA LYS A 53 -8.45 -10.03 10.91
C LYS A 53 -7.93 -9.89 12.34
N VAL A 54 -7.53 -11.00 12.96
CA VAL A 54 -6.91 -10.99 14.27
C VAL A 54 -5.60 -10.18 14.27
N ALA A 55 -4.75 -10.41 13.27
CA ALA A 55 -3.50 -9.67 13.12
C ALA A 55 -3.75 -8.15 12.95
N ILE A 56 -4.69 -7.77 12.09
CA ILE A 56 -5.09 -6.37 11.89
C ILE A 56 -5.52 -5.73 13.20
N GLN A 57 -6.39 -6.39 13.96
CA GLN A 57 -6.87 -5.88 15.25
C GLN A 57 -5.73 -5.66 16.26
N ASN A 58 -4.83 -6.64 16.39
CA ASN A 58 -3.71 -6.57 17.32
C ASN A 58 -2.72 -5.46 16.95
N ILE A 59 -2.37 -5.36 15.66
CA ILE A 59 -1.46 -4.35 15.16
C ILE A 59 -2.08 -2.95 15.27
N THR A 60 -3.38 -2.81 15.01
CA THR A 60 -4.10 -1.55 15.20
C THR A 60 -4.03 -1.09 16.65
N LYS A 61 -4.38 -1.95 17.61
CA LYS A 61 -4.32 -1.63 19.05
C LYS A 61 -2.91 -1.20 19.48
N TYR A 62 -1.88 -1.83 18.94
CA TYR A 62 -0.50 -1.48 19.25
C TYR A 62 -0.15 -0.08 18.73
N HIS A 63 -0.43 0.21 17.45
CA HIS A 63 -0.09 1.49 16.85
C HIS A 63 -0.94 2.67 17.35
N GLU A 64 -2.18 2.42 17.80
CA GLU A 64 -2.99 3.43 18.49
C GLU A 64 -2.29 3.98 19.74
N LYS A 65 -1.54 3.14 20.46
CA LYS A 65 -0.76 3.56 21.64
C LYS A 65 0.51 4.35 21.29
N GLN A 66 0.98 4.23 20.05
CA GLN A 66 2.14 4.98 19.56
C GLN A 66 1.81 6.36 19.01
N LYS A 67 0.52 6.66 18.82
CA LYS A 67 0.10 7.94 18.26
C LYS A 67 0.53 9.09 19.20
N PRO A 68 1.35 10.05 18.72
CA PRO A 68 1.78 11.17 19.56
C PRO A 68 0.60 12.07 19.87
N GLN A 69 0.66 12.69 21.06
CA GLN A 69 -0.36 13.64 21.50
C GLN A 69 0.08 15.08 21.20
N ASN A 70 -0.87 15.90 20.79
CA ASN A 70 -0.67 17.33 20.72
C ASN A 70 -0.66 17.90 22.13
N TYR A 71 0.19 18.92 22.36
CA TYR A 71 0.19 19.67 23.61
C TYR A 71 0.42 21.15 23.38
N GLU A 72 0.06 21.94 24.37
CA GLU A 72 0.16 23.38 24.37
C GLU A 72 0.68 23.84 25.72
N ILE A 73 1.57 24.82 25.72
CA ILE A 73 2.15 25.47 26.89
C ILE A 73 1.80 26.96 26.77
N ILE A 74 1.26 27.55 27.82
CA ILE A 74 0.97 28.97 27.91
C ILE A 74 1.74 29.53 29.12
N GLU A 75 2.73 30.37 28.85
CA GLU A 75 3.58 31.02 29.86
C GLU A 75 3.82 32.48 29.46
N ASP A 76 3.74 33.41 30.43
CA ASP A 76 4.04 34.83 30.28
C ASP A 76 3.35 35.49 29.05
N GLY A 77 2.12 35.08 28.73
CA GLY A 77 1.36 35.59 27.57
C GLY A 77 1.79 34.99 26.21
N ALA A 78 2.79 34.11 26.21
CA ALA A 78 3.20 33.40 25.02
C ALA A 78 2.53 32.00 24.98
N LYS A 79 2.15 31.57 23.75
CA LYS A 79 1.54 30.27 23.47
C LYS A 79 2.44 29.44 22.57
N THR A 80 2.92 28.33 23.05
CA THR A 80 3.73 27.36 22.29
C THR A 80 2.95 26.05 22.16
N SER A 81 2.86 25.51 20.93
CA SER A 81 2.12 24.28 20.66
C SER A 81 2.97 23.26 19.90
N SER A 82 2.84 22.00 20.24
CA SER A 82 3.33 20.87 19.44
C SER A 82 2.14 20.18 18.77
N ILE A 83 2.10 20.26 17.45
CA ILE A 83 0.98 19.71 16.66
C ILE A 83 1.49 18.65 15.72
N TRP A 84 1.02 17.42 15.89
CA TRP A 84 1.28 16.30 15.01
C TRP A 84 0.17 16.20 13.96
N LYS A 85 0.57 16.14 12.70
CA LYS A 85 -0.36 15.95 11.57
C LYS A 85 0.12 14.79 10.71
N PRO A 86 -0.78 13.95 10.18
CA PRO A 86 -0.40 12.96 9.21
C PRO A 86 0.09 13.63 7.91
N ILE A 87 0.92 12.93 7.17
CA ILE A 87 1.19 13.27 5.76
C ILE A 87 -0.09 13.03 4.94
N GLN A 88 -0.25 13.77 3.84
CA GLN A 88 -1.48 13.71 3.03
C GLN A 88 -1.64 12.36 2.31
N SER A 89 -0.54 11.83 1.80
CA SER A 89 -0.55 10.56 1.05
C SER A 89 0.70 9.76 1.31
N VAL A 90 0.57 8.43 1.14
CA VAL A 90 1.69 7.48 1.24
C VAL A 90 1.58 6.41 0.17
N GLY A 91 2.72 6.07 -0.43
CA GLY A 91 2.87 4.90 -1.29
C GLY A 91 3.45 3.72 -0.51
N LEU A 92 2.82 2.56 -0.61
CA LEU A 92 3.24 1.32 0.03
C LEU A 92 3.68 0.33 -1.03
N TYR A 93 4.91 -0.14 -0.94
CA TYR A 93 5.39 -1.25 -1.76
C TYR A 93 5.17 -2.58 -1.05
N VAL A 94 4.39 -3.46 -1.65
CA VAL A 94 4.17 -4.81 -1.16
C VAL A 94 4.90 -5.79 -2.08
N PRO A 95 5.93 -6.48 -1.58
CA PRO A 95 6.65 -7.45 -2.38
C PRO A 95 5.72 -8.53 -2.93
N GLY A 96 5.89 -8.84 -4.19
CA GLY A 96 5.28 -9.97 -4.87
C GLY A 96 6.38 -10.85 -5.47
N GLY A 97 6.01 -11.89 -6.16
CA GLY A 97 6.97 -12.80 -6.75
C GLY A 97 6.88 -14.18 -6.13
N ASN A 98 8.00 -14.91 -5.99
CA ASN A 98 8.04 -16.27 -5.48
C ASN A 98 7.56 -16.40 -4.03
N ALA A 99 7.64 -15.33 -3.25
CA ALA A 99 7.12 -15.27 -1.89
C ALA A 99 6.13 -14.12 -1.75
N VAL A 100 5.03 -14.38 -1.08
CA VAL A 100 3.96 -13.41 -0.82
C VAL A 100 4.03 -12.99 0.63
N TYR A 101 4.00 -11.68 0.86
CA TYR A 101 4.14 -11.10 2.19
C TYR A 101 2.88 -10.32 2.61
N PRO A 102 1.78 -11.00 2.98
CA PRO A 102 0.58 -10.34 3.50
C PRO A 102 0.88 -9.51 4.74
N SER A 103 1.84 -9.96 5.58
CA SER A 103 2.31 -9.25 6.75
C SER A 103 2.89 -7.86 6.41
N SER A 104 3.65 -7.74 5.31
CA SER A 104 4.19 -6.45 4.89
C SER A 104 3.09 -5.45 4.56
N LEU A 105 2.00 -5.90 3.92
CA LEU A 105 0.85 -5.03 3.67
C LEU A 105 0.19 -4.57 4.98
N ILE A 106 -0.05 -5.48 5.92
CA ILE A 106 -0.67 -5.15 7.21
C ILE A 106 0.22 -4.19 8.00
N MET A 107 1.51 -4.50 8.13
CA MET A 107 2.48 -3.72 8.92
C MET A 107 2.73 -2.32 8.37
N ASN A 108 2.56 -2.10 7.07
CA ASN A 108 2.70 -0.77 6.47
C ASN A 108 1.36 0.00 6.43
N ALA A 109 0.26 -0.68 6.12
CA ALA A 109 -1.03 -0.02 5.96
C ALA A 109 -1.66 0.41 7.30
N ILE A 110 -1.54 -0.41 8.35
CA ILE A 110 -2.15 -0.10 9.64
C ILE A 110 -1.55 1.15 10.29
N PRO A 111 -0.22 1.33 10.40
CA PRO A 111 0.35 2.57 10.93
C PRO A 111 -0.09 3.81 10.15
N ALA A 112 -0.13 3.73 8.81
CA ALA A 112 -0.59 4.83 7.97
C ALA A 112 -2.06 5.19 8.28
N LYS A 113 -2.94 4.20 8.42
CA LYS A 113 -4.35 4.40 8.78
C LYS A 113 -4.51 4.97 10.19
N VAL A 114 -3.79 4.43 11.16
CA VAL A 114 -3.81 4.91 12.56
C VAL A 114 -3.31 6.35 12.65
N ALA A 115 -2.28 6.70 11.88
CA ALA A 115 -1.79 8.08 11.78
C ALA A 115 -2.82 9.04 11.18
N GLY A 116 -3.80 8.52 10.41
CA GLY A 116 -4.82 9.33 9.75
C GLY A 116 -4.43 9.78 8.33
N VAL A 117 -3.54 9.04 7.65
CA VAL A 117 -3.19 9.30 6.25
C VAL A 117 -4.43 9.11 5.38
N GLU A 118 -4.80 10.12 4.62
CA GLU A 118 -6.06 10.11 3.84
C GLU A 118 -5.94 9.26 2.58
N ARG A 119 -4.82 9.39 1.85
CA ARG A 119 -4.57 8.66 0.61
C ARG A 119 -3.47 7.62 0.79
N ILE A 120 -3.84 6.34 0.67
CA ILE A 120 -2.90 5.22 0.71
C ILE A 120 -2.91 4.53 -0.65
N VAL A 121 -1.78 4.53 -1.33
CA VAL A 121 -1.56 3.88 -2.62
C VAL A 121 -0.72 2.64 -2.40
N VAL A 122 -1.10 1.53 -2.98
CA VAL A 122 -0.32 0.28 -2.91
C VAL A 122 0.19 -0.09 -4.30
N VAL A 123 1.46 -0.44 -4.39
CA VAL A 123 2.04 -1.10 -5.55
C VAL A 123 2.48 -2.51 -5.19
N THR A 124 2.15 -3.47 -6.04
CA THR A 124 2.53 -4.88 -5.86
C THR A 124 2.66 -5.54 -7.23
N PRO A 125 3.79 -6.22 -7.53
CA PRO A 125 3.96 -6.85 -8.83
C PRO A 125 2.99 -8.02 -9.00
N SER A 126 2.48 -8.19 -10.22
CA SER A 126 1.82 -9.42 -10.63
C SER A 126 2.86 -10.41 -11.15
N GLN A 127 2.66 -11.70 -10.89
CA GLN A 127 3.47 -12.76 -11.50
C GLN A 127 2.81 -13.24 -12.77
N SER A 128 3.44 -13.00 -13.91
CA SER A 128 2.90 -13.41 -15.22
C SER A 128 1.41 -13.04 -15.38
N GLY A 129 1.03 -11.85 -14.90
CA GLY A 129 -0.35 -11.37 -14.93
C GLY A 129 -1.27 -11.96 -13.84
N SER A 130 -0.76 -12.78 -12.93
CA SER A 130 -1.55 -13.33 -11.81
C SER A 130 -1.31 -12.53 -10.53
N LEU A 131 -2.40 -12.20 -9.85
CA LEU A 131 -2.40 -11.49 -8.56
C LEU A 131 -2.65 -12.48 -7.42
N ASN A 132 -1.98 -12.28 -6.31
CA ASN A 132 -2.16 -13.16 -5.16
C ASN A 132 -3.51 -12.90 -4.47
N PRO A 133 -4.35 -13.94 -4.27
CA PRO A 133 -5.69 -13.79 -3.69
C PRO A 133 -5.67 -13.27 -2.25
N TYR A 134 -4.66 -13.61 -1.45
CA TYR A 134 -4.55 -13.14 -0.07
C TYR A 134 -4.21 -11.64 0.00
N ILE A 135 -3.34 -11.15 -0.88
CA ILE A 135 -3.05 -9.72 -0.97
C ILE A 135 -4.32 -8.95 -1.39
N LEU A 136 -5.04 -9.44 -2.40
CA LEU A 136 -6.28 -8.79 -2.86
C LEU A 136 -7.36 -8.79 -1.77
N ALA A 137 -7.51 -9.88 -1.03
CA ALA A 137 -8.44 -9.96 0.10
C ALA A 137 -8.08 -8.97 1.20
N LEU A 138 -6.79 -8.85 1.58
CA LEU A 138 -6.31 -7.88 2.56
C LEU A 138 -6.50 -6.44 2.11
N LEU A 139 -6.26 -6.11 0.85
CA LEU A 139 -6.52 -4.77 0.31
C LEU A 139 -7.99 -4.37 0.45
N ASN A 140 -8.90 -5.32 0.24
CA ASN A 140 -10.34 -5.10 0.47
C ASN A 140 -10.66 -4.94 1.97
N GLU A 141 -10.13 -5.81 2.84
CA GLU A 141 -10.32 -5.73 4.30
C GLU A 141 -9.80 -4.41 4.87
N LEU A 142 -8.65 -3.95 4.38
CA LEU A 142 -8.04 -2.67 4.75
C LEU A 142 -8.68 -1.47 4.04
N ASN A 143 -9.67 -1.67 3.17
CA ASN A 143 -10.34 -0.63 2.39
C ASN A 143 -9.35 0.29 1.62
N ILE A 144 -8.31 -0.31 1.04
CA ILE A 144 -7.36 0.42 0.19
C ILE A 144 -7.90 0.45 -1.23
N LYS A 145 -8.08 1.65 -1.78
CA LYS A 145 -8.77 1.84 -3.06
C LYS A 145 -7.82 1.87 -4.26
N GLU A 146 -6.66 2.49 -4.09
CA GLU A 146 -5.68 2.68 -5.16
C GLU A 146 -4.60 1.60 -5.07
N VAL A 147 -4.63 0.68 -6.02
CA VAL A 147 -3.72 -0.47 -6.07
C VAL A 147 -3.24 -0.67 -7.50
N TYR A 148 -1.93 -0.62 -7.70
CA TYR A 148 -1.32 -0.76 -9.01
C TYR A 148 -0.47 -2.03 -9.08
N GLN A 149 -0.60 -2.78 -10.18
CA GLN A 149 0.13 -4.04 -10.38
C GLN A 149 1.51 -3.80 -11.03
N ILE A 150 2.34 -3.10 -10.31
CA ILE A 150 3.72 -2.80 -10.69
C ILE A 150 4.67 -3.10 -9.52
N GLY A 151 5.91 -3.44 -9.83
CA GLY A 151 6.91 -3.81 -8.82
C GLY A 151 8.27 -3.16 -9.06
N GLY A 152 9.27 -3.60 -8.30
CA GLY A 152 10.65 -3.17 -8.45
C GLY A 152 10.92 -1.69 -8.17
N ALA A 153 12.14 -1.26 -8.49
CA ALA A 153 12.59 0.11 -8.24
C ALA A 153 11.82 1.16 -9.07
N HIS A 154 11.28 0.76 -10.23
CA HIS A 154 10.48 1.65 -11.08
C HIS A 154 9.10 1.95 -10.48
N ALA A 155 8.50 1.01 -9.73
CA ALA A 155 7.27 1.25 -8.99
C ALA A 155 7.50 2.25 -7.84
N ILE A 156 8.63 2.13 -7.11
CA ILE A 156 9.01 3.11 -6.08
C ILE A 156 9.21 4.50 -6.70
N ALA A 157 9.89 4.57 -7.85
CA ALA A 157 10.08 5.83 -8.56
C ALA A 157 8.76 6.47 -9.04
N ALA A 158 7.75 5.66 -9.35
CA ALA A 158 6.44 6.15 -9.74
C ALA A 158 5.58 6.61 -8.54
N LEU A 159 5.88 6.14 -7.32
CA LEU A 159 5.20 6.58 -6.10
C LEU A 159 5.76 7.90 -5.54
N ALA A 160 7.01 8.24 -5.87
CA ALA A 160 7.69 9.45 -5.41
C ALA A 160 7.32 10.70 -6.23
#